data_b55e537f0360f3c3bf5c99858581540b
#
_entry.id   b55e537f0360f3c3bf5c99858581540b
#
_cell.length_a   1.000
_cell.length_b   1.000
_cell.length_c   1.000
_cell.angle_alpha   90.00
_cell.angle_beta   90.00
_cell.angle_gamma   90.00
#
_symmetry.space_group_name_H-M   'P 1'
#
loop_
_entity.id
_entity.type
_entity.pdbx_description
1 polymer ?
#
loop_
_entity_poly.entity_id
_entity_poly.type
_entity_poly.pdbx_seq_one_letter_code
_entity_poly.pdbx_strand_id
1 'polypeptide(L)'
;MKPNESARREFLKKALALSAVTALPTFLTNTVSGADTPLAGLAAPGERVNLACCGIGNRGAEIIEALYNTGLCNIVALCDVDMGAPHTLKILQKFPDVPRFQDFRKMFDKMGNQIEAVSVGVPDHAHFPITMLAMSLGKHVYVEKPMARTFNEVELMMKAAKKYKVVTQMGNQGHSEANYYQFKTYVDTGIIKDVTAITAHMNSPRRWHGWDTRITKFPDGQPKPDTLDWDVWTGVAAYHDYHKDYHLGQWRCWYDYGMGALGDWGAHIIDTAHEFLNLGLPYEVEAVKLDGHNKFFFPMSSTIAFRFPKRGNMPALDITWYDGVNNIPSVPEGYGVSELDPNIPPVGNGKIQPAKLNPGKIIYSKELTFKGGSHGSTLSIIPEEKAKDMASKLPEVPKSPSNHFANFLKACKGEEKTRSPFEIAGPLSQVFNLGVLAQQLNAKLVFDRNKKQITNIKVANQMLVGVAPRKGWEQYYKL
;
A
#
# COMPACT_ATOMS: atom_id res chain seq x y z
N MET A 1 -40.54 9.84 -36.26
CA MET A 1 -40.89 10.78 -35.16
C MET A 1 -39.63 11.14 -34.42
N LYS A 2 -39.18 12.41 -34.49
CA LYS A 2 -38.02 12.91 -33.75
C LYS A 2 -38.42 13.20 -32.31
N PRO A 3 -37.62 12.84 -31.28
CA PRO A 3 -37.96 13.16 -29.90
C PRO A 3 -37.72 14.64 -29.61
N ASN A 4 -38.65 15.21 -28.88
CA ASN A 4 -38.87 16.61 -28.58
C ASN A 4 -37.74 17.21 -27.69
N GLU A 5 -36.95 18.14 -28.23
CA GLU A 5 -35.87 18.86 -27.54
C GLU A 5 -36.33 19.74 -26.36
N SER A 6 -37.62 20.04 -26.29
CA SER A 6 -38.18 20.90 -25.24
C SER A 6 -38.20 20.19 -23.86
N ALA A 7 -38.49 18.89 -23.84
CA ALA A 7 -38.54 18.10 -22.60
C ALA A 7 -37.18 17.94 -21.93
N ARG A 8 -36.08 17.93 -22.73
CA ARG A 8 -34.69 17.80 -22.24
C ARG A 8 -34.18 19.11 -21.60
N ARG A 9 -34.65 20.27 -22.08
CA ARG A 9 -34.33 21.58 -21.50
C ARG A 9 -35.08 21.86 -20.19
N GLU A 10 -36.31 21.39 -20.07
CA GLU A 10 -37.06 21.53 -18.81
C GLU A 10 -36.55 20.63 -17.69
N PHE A 11 -36.08 19.40 -18.01
CA PHE A 11 -35.46 18.51 -17.05
C PHE A 11 -34.14 19.09 -16.49
N LEU A 12 -33.33 19.71 -17.36
CA LEU A 12 -32.06 20.36 -16.94
C LEU A 12 -32.28 21.61 -16.10
N LYS A 13 -33.37 22.37 -16.33
CA LYS A 13 -33.69 23.52 -15.50
C LYS A 13 -34.26 23.14 -14.12
N LYS A 14 -34.95 22.01 -13.99
CA LYS A 14 -35.43 21.50 -12.69
C LYS A 14 -34.33 20.83 -11.85
N ALA A 15 -33.29 20.30 -12.49
CA ALA A 15 -32.11 19.75 -11.77
C ALA A 15 -31.22 20.85 -11.17
N LEU A 16 -31.25 22.07 -11.70
CA LEU A 16 -30.47 23.22 -11.20
C LEU A 16 -31.19 24.01 -10.05
N ALA A 17 -32.42 23.72 -9.76
CA ALA A 17 -33.22 24.48 -8.77
C ALA A 17 -33.38 23.77 -7.41
N LEU A 18 -32.79 22.57 -7.21
CA LEU A 18 -32.90 21.79 -5.96
C LEU A 18 -31.59 21.68 -5.19
N SER A 19 -30.61 22.57 -5.43
CA SER A 19 -29.39 22.64 -4.65
C SER A 19 -29.28 23.91 -3.81
N ALA A 20 -30.22 24.07 -2.87
CA ALA A 20 -30.08 25.07 -1.82
C ALA A 20 -30.38 24.41 -0.46
N VAL A 21 -29.37 24.48 0.39
CA VAL A 21 -29.41 24.39 1.86
C VAL A 21 -29.55 23.00 2.49
N THR A 22 -28.43 22.36 2.77
CA THR A 22 -28.11 21.83 4.11
C THR A 22 -26.59 21.94 4.32
N ALA A 23 -26.21 22.70 5.33
CA ALA A 23 -24.81 22.86 5.73
C ALA A 23 -24.32 21.57 6.40
N LEU A 24 -23.40 20.89 5.74
CA LEU A 24 -22.55 19.85 6.32
C LEU A 24 -21.14 20.43 6.54
N PRO A 25 -20.43 20.06 7.61
CA PRO A 25 -19.08 20.57 7.85
C PRO A 25 -18.16 20.06 6.76
N THR A 26 -17.64 20.98 5.98
CA THR A 26 -16.67 20.77 4.92
C THR A 26 -15.35 20.30 5.52
N PHE A 27 -15.04 19.02 5.42
CA PHE A 27 -13.67 18.58 5.36
C PHE A 27 -13.16 18.95 3.97
N LEU A 28 -12.12 19.78 3.94
CA LEU A 28 -11.51 20.38 2.78
C LEU A 28 -11.06 19.32 1.75
N THR A 29 -11.90 19.02 0.78
CA THR A 29 -11.43 18.63 -0.54
C THR A 29 -11.14 19.93 -1.29
N ASN A 30 -9.87 20.35 -1.31
CA ASN A 30 -9.45 21.40 -2.21
C ASN A 30 -9.50 20.88 -3.64
N THR A 31 -10.66 21.05 -4.29
CA THR A 31 -10.72 21.12 -5.74
C THR A 31 -10.19 22.48 -6.15
N VAL A 32 -8.92 22.55 -6.51
CA VAL A 32 -8.32 23.73 -7.15
C VAL A 32 -8.78 23.74 -8.60
N SER A 33 -9.79 24.58 -8.92
CA SER A 33 -10.02 25.04 -10.28
C SER A 33 -8.82 25.89 -10.72
N GLY A 34 -8.34 25.64 -11.94
CA GLY A 34 -7.20 26.32 -12.51
C GLY A 34 -7.39 27.83 -12.57
N ALA A 35 -6.54 28.52 -11.86
CA ALA A 35 -6.07 29.88 -12.09
C ALA A 35 -4.73 29.98 -11.40
N ASP A 36 -3.73 30.52 -12.08
CA ASP A 36 -2.36 30.75 -11.60
C ASP A 36 -2.34 31.54 -10.29
N THR A 37 -2.43 30.83 -9.16
CA THR A 37 -2.03 31.38 -7.87
C THR A 37 -0.59 30.95 -7.64
N PRO A 38 0.38 31.86 -7.47
CA PRO A 38 1.74 31.49 -7.07
C PRO A 38 1.62 30.72 -5.76
N LEU A 39 2.12 29.48 -5.72
CA LEU A 39 2.24 28.70 -4.51
C LEU A 39 3.19 29.46 -3.57
N ALA A 40 2.63 30.19 -2.61
CA ALA A 40 3.40 30.88 -1.59
C ALA A 40 4.17 29.82 -0.78
N GLY A 41 5.50 29.87 -0.81
CA GLY A 41 6.40 28.96 -0.08
C GLY A 41 7.11 27.93 -0.95
N LEU A 42 7.18 28.10 -2.28
CA LEU A 42 8.02 27.26 -3.12
C LEU A 42 9.50 27.42 -2.76
N ALA A 43 10.20 26.31 -2.50
CA ALA A 43 11.66 26.29 -2.40
C ALA A 43 12.30 26.87 -3.67
N ALA A 44 13.45 27.57 -3.52
CA ALA A 44 14.15 28.15 -4.66
C ALA A 44 14.60 27.05 -5.67
N PRO A 45 14.77 27.41 -6.97
CA PRO A 45 15.42 26.51 -7.92
C PRO A 45 16.79 26.07 -7.38
N GLY A 46 17.05 24.76 -7.26
CA GLY A 46 18.25 24.19 -6.62
C GLY A 46 18.00 23.67 -5.19
N GLU A 47 16.94 24.12 -4.52
CA GLU A 47 16.51 23.58 -3.22
C GLU A 47 15.47 22.44 -3.36
N ARG A 48 14.94 22.23 -4.56
CA ARG A 48 13.97 21.17 -4.85
C ARG A 48 14.65 19.88 -5.25
N VAL A 49 14.07 18.76 -4.83
CA VAL A 49 14.52 17.42 -5.21
C VAL A 49 14.13 17.14 -6.67
N ASN A 50 15.06 16.76 -7.51
CA ASN A 50 14.80 16.33 -8.88
C ASN A 50 14.28 14.88 -8.87
N LEU A 51 12.98 14.73 -9.08
CA LEU A 51 12.22 13.48 -8.94
C LEU A 51 11.91 12.87 -10.30
N ALA A 52 12.33 11.60 -10.51
CA ALA A 52 11.84 10.75 -11.57
C ALA A 52 10.65 9.92 -11.07
N CYS A 53 9.69 9.62 -11.96
CA CYS A 53 8.46 8.91 -11.59
C CYS A 53 8.30 7.65 -12.45
N CYS A 54 8.27 6.48 -11.81
CA CYS A 54 7.98 5.18 -12.43
C CYS A 54 6.58 4.71 -12.06
N GLY A 55 5.72 4.49 -13.07
CA GLY A 55 4.28 4.30 -12.91
C GLY A 55 3.58 5.64 -12.77
N ILE A 56 2.93 6.11 -13.86
CA ILE A 56 2.35 7.46 -13.92
C ILE A 56 0.83 7.46 -14.05
N GLY A 57 0.20 6.28 -13.96
CA GLY A 57 -1.25 6.13 -14.00
C GLY A 57 -1.87 5.76 -12.66
N ASN A 58 -3.17 5.95 -12.51
CA ASN A 58 -3.93 5.56 -11.31
C ASN A 58 -3.24 6.02 -10.00
N ARG A 59 -2.84 5.06 -9.15
CA ARG A 59 -2.16 5.37 -7.87
C ARG A 59 -0.83 6.10 -8.07
N GLY A 60 -0.06 5.77 -9.11
CA GLY A 60 1.16 6.48 -9.46
C GLY A 60 0.91 7.96 -9.75
N ALA A 61 -0.17 8.27 -10.47
CA ALA A 61 -0.58 9.65 -10.74
C ALA A 61 -0.90 10.42 -9.44
N GLU A 62 -1.65 9.82 -8.51
CA GLU A 62 -1.97 10.42 -7.21
C GLU A 62 -0.70 10.73 -6.40
N ILE A 63 0.28 9.81 -6.39
CA ILE A 63 1.56 10.00 -5.71
C ILE A 63 2.36 11.16 -6.32
N ILE A 64 2.45 11.21 -7.65
CA ILE A 64 3.14 12.28 -8.36
C ILE A 64 2.52 13.62 -8.03
N GLU A 65 1.20 13.73 -8.06
CA GLU A 65 0.49 14.96 -7.71
C GLU A 65 0.72 15.35 -6.24
N ALA A 66 0.66 14.39 -5.33
CA ALA A 66 0.89 14.64 -3.91
C ALA A 66 2.31 15.10 -3.61
N LEU A 67 3.33 14.48 -4.24
CA LEU A 67 4.73 14.91 -4.13
C LEU A 67 4.93 16.31 -4.76
N TYR A 68 4.44 16.53 -5.97
CA TYR A 68 4.56 17.81 -6.67
C TYR A 68 3.88 18.96 -5.91
N ASN A 69 2.69 18.72 -5.36
CA ASN A 69 1.92 19.72 -4.61
C ASN A 69 2.56 20.13 -3.27
N THR A 70 3.59 19.42 -2.79
CA THR A 70 4.39 19.88 -1.65
C THR A 70 5.24 21.11 -1.99
N GLY A 71 5.49 21.38 -3.28
CA GLY A 71 6.41 22.43 -3.73
C GLY A 71 7.90 22.10 -3.55
N LEU A 72 8.25 20.90 -3.05
CA LEU A 72 9.62 20.50 -2.68
C LEU A 72 10.36 19.69 -3.75
N CYS A 73 9.75 19.40 -4.90
CA CYS A 73 10.39 18.66 -5.98
C CYS A 73 10.12 19.25 -7.37
N ASN A 74 10.99 18.92 -8.30
CA ASN A 74 10.80 19.09 -9.74
C ASN A 74 10.59 17.70 -10.36
N ILE A 75 9.59 17.53 -11.21
CA ILE A 75 9.43 16.30 -11.98
C ILE A 75 10.34 16.37 -13.19
N VAL A 76 11.37 15.51 -13.25
CA VAL A 76 12.41 15.56 -14.29
C VAL A 76 12.34 14.42 -15.30
N ALA A 77 11.65 13.31 -14.99
CA ALA A 77 11.44 12.21 -15.90
C ALA A 77 10.16 11.44 -15.55
N LEU A 78 9.45 10.95 -16.57
CA LEU A 78 8.26 10.11 -16.47
C LEU A 78 8.53 8.75 -17.13
N CYS A 79 8.22 7.65 -16.43
CA CYS A 79 8.39 6.31 -16.93
C CYS A 79 7.13 5.48 -16.68
N ASP A 80 6.58 4.90 -17.75
CA ASP A 80 5.49 3.93 -17.68
C ASP A 80 5.60 2.96 -18.87
N VAL A 81 5.34 1.70 -18.64
CA VAL A 81 5.42 0.65 -19.67
C VAL A 81 4.35 0.80 -20.76
N ASP A 82 3.29 1.58 -20.50
CA ASP A 82 2.19 1.84 -21.43
C ASP A 82 1.87 3.34 -21.50
N MET A 83 2.71 4.08 -22.22
CA MET A 83 2.54 5.52 -22.42
C MET A 83 1.31 5.92 -23.23
N GLY A 84 0.67 4.98 -23.93
CA GLY A 84 -0.57 5.19 -24.69
C GLY A 84 -1.83 4.89 -23.90
N ALA A 85 -1.71 4.36 -22.70
CA ALA A 85 -2.87 3.98 -21.89
C ALA A 85 -3.65 5.20 -21.38
N PRO A 86 -5.01 5.16 -21.37
CA PRO A 86 -5.82 6.27 -20.91
C PRO A 86 -5.50 6.75 -19.48
N HIS A 87 -5.08 5.86 -18.60
CA HIS A 87 -4.77 6.17 -17.20
C HIS A 87 -3.49 7.01 -17.02
N THR A 88 -2.63 7.12 -18.04
CA THR A 88 -1.41 7.94 -18.02
C THR A 88 -1.64 9.38 -18.48
N LEU A 89 -2.72 9.63 -19.25
CA LEU A 89 -2.97 10.91 -19.93
C LEU A 89 -2.98 12.11 -18.99
N LYS A 90 -3.53 11.97 -17.79
CA LYS A 90 -3.60 13.06 -16.81
C LYS A 90 -2.22 13.62 -16.48
N ILE A 91 -1.26 12.75 -16.23
CA ILE A 91 0.13 13.16 -15.88
C ILE A 91 0.88 13.64 -17.13
N LEU A 92 0.69 12.98 -18.26
CA LEU A 92 1.32 13.40 -19.52
C LEU A 92 0.87 14.80 -19.98
N GLN A 93 -0.40 15.16 -19.71
CA GLN A 93 -0.94 16.51 -20.00
C GLN A 93 -0.46 17.53 -19.00
N LYS A 94 -0.32 17.15 -17.72
CA LYS A 94 0.15 18.05 -16.66
C LYS A 94 1.63 18.41 -16.81
N PHE A 95 2.43 17.49 -17.35
CA PHE A 95 3.87 17.64 -17.55
C PHE A 95 4.26 17.38 -19.02
N PRO A 96 3.85 18.27 -19.97
CA PRO A 96 4.00 18.02 -21.41
C PRO A 96 5.45 17.97 -21.87
N ASP A 97 6.34 18.74 -21.23
CA ASP A 97 7.74 18.93 -21.64
C ASP A 97 8.71 17.98 -20.91
N VAL A 98 8.21 17.18 -19.96
CA VAL A 98 9.06 16.25 -19.19
C VAL A 98 9.40 15.02 -20.05
N PRO A 99 10.69 14.61 -20.13
CA PRO A 99 11.13 13.42 -20.87
C PRO A 99 10.37 12.14 -20.44
N ARG A 100 10.01 11.31 -21.43
CA ARG A 100 9.17 10.13 -21.29
C ARG A 100 9.91 8.86 -21.67
N PHE A 101 9.73 7.80 -20.88
CA PHE A 101 10.39 6.50 -21.06
C PHE A 101 9.41 5.36 -20.84
N GLN A 102 9.50 4.29 -21.65
CA GLN A 102 8.76 3.04 -21.39
C GLN A 102 9.57 2.03 -20.57
N ASP A 103 10.88 2.24 -20.49
CA ASP A 103 11.82 1.37 -19.75
C ASP A 103 12.62 2.21 -18.77
N PHE A 104 12.49 1.90 -17.48
CA PHE A 104 13.21 2.61 -16.42
C PHE A 104 14.73 2.48 -16.53
N ARG A 105 15.27 1.41 -17.14
CA ARG A 105 16.69 1.23 -17.39
C ARG A 105 17.21 2.32 -18.32
N LYS A 106 16.49 2.55 -19.43
CA LYS A 106 16.79 3.61 -20.39
C LYS A 106 16.63 5.01 -19.79
N MET A 107 15.67 5.18 -18.88
CA MET A 107 15.50 6.43 -18.14
C MET A 107 16.75 6.72 -17.30
N PHE A 108 17.22 5.78 -16.50
CA PHE A 108 18.41 5.97 -15.69
C PHE A 108 19.68 6.13 -16.52
N ASP A 109 19.84 5.39 -17.61
CA ASP A 109 20.98 5.52 -18.51
C ASP A 109 21.08 6.94 -19.09
N LYS A 110 19.93 7.52 -19.48
CA LYS A 110 19.87 8.83 -20.13
C LYS A 110 19.84 10.01 -19.13
N MET A 111 19.12 9.86 -18.02
CA MET A 111 18.79 10.94 -17.10
C MET A 111 19.46 10.80 -15.72
N GLY A 112 20.21 9.72 -15.47
CA GLY A 112 20.71 9.39 -14.14
C GLY A 112 21.44 10.52 -13.41
N ASN A 113 22.21 11.36 -14.11
CA ASN A 113 22.92 12.48 -13.52
C ASN A 113 21.99 13.64 -13.08
N GLN A 114 20.76 13.69 -13.58
CA GLN A 114 19.78 14.74 -13.26
C GLN A 114 18.78 14.29 -12.17
N ILE A 115 18.69 12.97 -11.90
CA ILE A 115 17.75 12.38 -10.95
C ILE A 115 18.40 12.35 -9.57
N GLU A 116 17.72 12.85 -8.53
CA GLU A 116 18.12 12.74 -7.12
C GLU A 116 17.27 11.70 -6.39
N ALA A 117 15.99 11.61 -6.73
CA ALA A 117 15.05 10.66 -6.12
C ALA A 117 14.10 10.05 -7.15
N VAL A 118 13.49 8.93 -6.77
CA VAL A 118 12.52 8.21 -7.61
C VAL A 118 11.27 7.89 -6.81
N SER A 119 10.09 8.13 -7.40
CA SER A 119 8.83 7.56 -6.93
C SER A 119 8.50 6.30 -7.75
N VAL A 120 8.14 5.21 -7.07
CA VAL A 120 7.84 3.91 -7.67
C VAL A 120 6.40 3.54 -7.34
N GLY A 121 5.48 3.77 -8.29
CA GLY A 121 4.05 3.53 -8.18
C GLY A 121 3.53 2.55 -9.23
N VAL A 122 4.25 1.46 -9.45
CA VAL A 122 4.00 0.39 -10.42
C VAL A 122 3.32 -0.82 -9.76
N PRO A 123 3.00 -1.92 -10.48
CA PRO A 123 2.57 -3.18 -9.87
C PRO A 123 3.58 -3.77 -8.88
N ASP A 124 3.07 -4.51 -7.86
CA ASP A 124 3.86 -5.00 -6.71
C ASP A 124 5.15 -5.73 -7.11
N HIS A 125 5.11 -6.55 -8.18
CA HIS A 125 6.26 -7.30 -8.68
C HIS A 125 7.35 -6.44 -9.30
N ALA A 126 7.02 -5.24 -9.77
CA ALA A 126 7.96 -4.33 -10.42
C ALA A 126 8.61 -3.33 -9.45
N HIS A 127 8.17 -3.27 -8.18
CA HIS A 127 8.78 -2.42 -7.16
C HIS A 127 10.26 -2.72 -6.98
N PHE A 128 10.60 -4.00 -6.86
CA PHE A 128 11.95 -4.48 -6.55
C PHE A 128 13.02 -4.04 -7.57
N PRO A 129 12.94 -4.38 -8.88
CA PRO A 129 14.01 -4.09 -9.81
C PRO A 129 14.24 -2.59 -10.01
N ILE A 130 13.18 -1.77 -10.02
CA ILE A 130 13.29 -0.33 -10.16
C ILE A 130 13.98 0.27 -8.93
N THR A 131 13.54 -0.13 -7.74
CA THR A 131 14.11 0.34 -6.46
C THR A 131 15.58 -0.05 -6.31
N MET A 132 15.93 -1.30 -6.66
CA MET A 132 17.32 -1.78 -6.58
C MET A 132 18.24 -1.01 -7.53
N LEU A 133 17.81 -0.77 -8.77
CA LEU A 133 18.59 0.03 -9.71
C LEU A 133 18.77 1.46 -9.21
N ALA A 134 17.70 2.10 -8.77
CA ALA A 134 17.74 3.46 -8.23
C ALA A 134 18.73 3.57 -7.07
N MET A 135 18.64 2.69 -6.07
CA MET A 135 19.53 2.70 -4.92
C MET A 135 21.01 2.43 -5.31
N SER A 136 21.25 1.52 -6.26
CA SER A 136 22.62 1.23 -6.74
C SER A 136 23.27 2.43 -7.43
N LEU A 137 22.46 3.32 -7.98
CA LEU A 137 22.89 4.60 -8.58
C LEU A 137 22.89 5.76 -7.56
N GLY A 138 22.74 5.47 -6.26
CA GLY A 138 22.75 6.48 -5.19
C GLY A 138 21.48 7.35 -5.14
N LYS A 139 20.35 6.91 -5.72
CA LYS A 139 19.11 7.69 -5.75
C LYS A 139 18.24 7.36 -4.54
N HIS A 140 17.60 8.38 -3.96
CA HIS A 140 16.60 8.22 -2.92
C HIS A 140 15.32 7.59 -3.49
N VAL A 141 14.57 6.81 -2.69
CA VAL A 141 13.42 6.06 -3.20
C VAL A 141 12.20 6.19 -2.31
N TYR A 142 11.09 6.59 -2.93
CA TYR A 142 9.74 6.40 -2.42
C TYR A 142 9.10 5.24 -3.19
N VAL A 143 8.76 4.15 -2.52
CA VAL A 143 8.12 2.99 -3.16
C VAL A 143 6.74 2.73 -2.56
N GLU A 144 5.73 2.49 -3.40
CA GLU A 144 4.40 2.12 -2.91
C GLU A 144 4.39 0.78 -2.15
N LYS A 145 3.38 0.63 -1.33
CA LYS A 145 3.14 -0.60 -0.58
C LYS A 145 2.42 -1.65 -1.46
N PRO A 146 2.64 -2.93 -1.21
CA PRO A 146 3.67 -3.52 -0.35
C PRO A 146 5.06 -3.32 -0.95
N MET A 147 6.10 -3.31 -0.10
CA MET A 147 7.45 -2.93 -0.52
C MET A 147 8.01 -3.78 -1.67
N ALA A 148 7.79 -5.10 -1.64
CA ALA A 148 8.07 -6.03 -2.73
C ALA A 148 7.26 -7.32 -2.59
N ARG A 149 7.20 -8.11 -3.67
CA ARG A 149 6.38 -9.31 -3.75
C ARG A 149 6.93 -10.52 -2.98
N THR A 150 8.23 -10.67 -2.83
CA THR A 150 8.84 -11.81 -2.13
C THR A 150 9.60 -11.39 -0.89
N PHE A 151 9.69 -12.31 0.07
CA PHE A 151 10.45 -12.10 1.30
C PHE A 151 11.90 -11.73 1.04
N ASN A 152 12.55 -12.42 0.10
CA ASN A 152 13.94 -12.17 -0.26
C ASN A 152 14.14 -10.83 -0.95
N GLU A 153 13.24 -10.41 -1.81
CA GLU A 153 13.30 -9.08 -2.45
C GLU A 153 13.27 -7.97 -1.40
N VAL A 154 12.37 -8.07 -0.41
CA VAL A 154 12.33 -7.12 0.73
C VAL A 154 13.65 -7.14 1.50
N GLU A 155 14.21 -8.30 1.77
CA GLU A 155 15.50 -8.45 2.46
C GLU A 155 16.65 -7.77 1.69
N LEU A 156 16.68 -7.95 0.37
CA LEU A 156 17.68 -7.32 -0.51
C LEU A 156 17.50 -5.80 -0.54
N MET A 157 16.28 -5.30 -0.60
CA MET A 157 16.00 -3.86 -0.58
C MET A 157 16.47 -3.21 0.73
N MET A 158 16.22 -3.83 1.89
CA MET A 158 16.73 -3.34 3.17
C MET A 158 18.28 -3.30 3.20
N LYS A 159 18.91 -4.36 2.70
CA LYS A 159 20.39 -4.43 2.61
C LYS A 159 20.95 -3.38 1.66
N ALA A 160 20.29 -3.17 0.51
CA ALA A 160 20.69 -2.16 -0.47
C ALA A 160 20.58 -0.74 0.10
N ALA A 161 19.48 -0.41 0.77
CA ALA A 161 19.29 0.90 1.41
C ALA A 161 20.43 1.19 2.40
N LYS A 162 20.80 0.22 3.22
CA LYS A 162 21.94 0.33 4.17
C LYS A 162 23.29 0.46 3.45
N LYS A 163 23.52 -0.36 2.41
CA LYS A 163 24.77 -0.36 1.63
C LYS A 163 24.99 0.97 0.92
N TYR A 164 23.98 1.46 0.23
CA TYR A 164 24.09 2.67 -0.60
C TYR A 164 23.79 3.96 0.18
N LYS A 165 23.36 3.86 1.45
CA LYS A 165 23.10 5.00 2.36
C LYS A 165 22.14 6.03 1.77
N VAL A 166 21.11 5.57 1.07
CA VAL A 166 20.08 6.40 0.47
C VAL A 166 18.86 6.53 1.37
N VAL A 167 18.14 7.64 1.24
CA VAL A 167 16.86 7.83 1.90
C VAL A 167 15.82 6.95 1.24
N THR A 168 15.04 6.23 2.05
CA THR A 168 13.98 5.34 1.58
C THR A 168 12.68 5.60 2.35
N GLN A 169 11.53 5.45 1.69
CA GLN A 169 10.22 5.49 2.32
C GLN A 169 9.23 4.60 1.58
N MET A 170 8.48 3.80 2.33
CA MET A 170 7.34 3.06 1.78
C MET A 170 6.08 3.93 1.77
N GLY A 171 5.21 3.74 0.77
CA GLY A 171 4.00 4.52 0.53
C GLY A 171 2.79 4.14 1.40
N ASN A 172 2.98 3.84 2.69
CA ASN A 172 1.91 3.67 3.67
C ASN A 172 1.61 4.99 4.40
N GLN A 173 0.93 5.91 3.73
CA GLN A 173 0.76 7.32 4.15
C GLN A 173 0.24 7.47 5.58
N GLY A 174 -0.64 6.58 6.03
CA GLY A 174 -1.17 6.54 7.40
C GLY A 174 -0.08 6.55 8.48
N HIS A 175 1.12 6.10 8.15
CA HIS A 175 2.30 6.10 9.01
C HIS A 175 2.87 7.52 9.29
N SER A 176 2.28 8.55 8.74
CA SER A 176 2.61 9.95 9.02
C SER A 176 1.41 10.76 9.51
N GLU A 177 0.28 10.12 9.72
CA GLU A 177 -0.97 10.74 10.15
C GLU A 177 -1.15 10.71 11.68
N ALA A 178 -2.29 11.20 12.15
CA ALA A 178 -2.55 11.36 13.58
C ALA A 178 -2.43 10.06 14.39
N ASN A 179 -2.81 8.91 13.81
CA ASN A 179 -2.73 7.63 14.52
C ASN A 179 -1.29 7.19 14.81
N TYR A 180 -0.31 7.56 13.98
CA TYR A 180 1.10 7.27 14.22
C TYR A 180 1.56 7.89 15.54
N TYR A 181 1.30 9.18 15.71
CA TYR A 181 1.68 9.90 16.94
C TYR A 181 0.86 9.46 18.14
N GLN A 182 -0.44 9.21 17.95
CA GLN A 182 -1.29 8.69 19.01
C GLN A 182 -0.82 7.30 19.48
N PHE A 183 -0.58 6.38 18.56
CA PHE A 183 -0.17 5.02 18.91
C PHE A 183 1.17 5.04 19.65
N LYS A 184 2.14 5.78 19.09
CA LYS A 184 3.44 5.96 19.74
C LYS A 184 3.29 6.52 21.15
N THR A 185 2.57 7.63 21.31
CA THR A 185 2.37 8.28 22.59
C THR A 185 1.66 7.34 23.59
N TYR A 186 0.66 6.58 23.15
CA TYR A 186 -0.06 5.64 24.01
C TYR A 186 0.81 4.46 24.45
N VAL A 187 1.72 3.99 23.62
CA VAL A 187 2.71 2.97 24.00
C VAL A 187 3.73 3.55 24.97
N ASP A 188 4.31 4.71 24.65
CA ASP A 188 5.35 5.36 25.47
C ASP A 188 4.84 5.72 26.88
N THR A 189 3.56 6.06 27.01
CA THR A 189 2.92 6.41 28.32
C THR A 189 2.23 5.24 29.01
N GLY A 190 2.25 4.05 28.40
CA GLY A 190 1.67 2.84 28.98
C GLY A 190 0.14 2.76 28.92
N ILE A 191 -0.52 3.59 28.11
CA ILE A 191 -1.96 3.45 27.78
C ILE A 191 -2.19 2.18 26.97
N ILE A 192 -1.33 1.92 25.96
CA ILE A 192 -1.29 0.65 25.23
C ILE A 192 -0.17 -0.20 25.82
N LYS A 193 -0.55 -1.20 26.60
CA LYS A 193 0.36 -2.17 27.24
C LYS A 193 -0.30 -3.55 27.29
N ASP A 194 0.47 -4.58 27.55
CA ASP A 194 -0.02 -5.96 27.72
C ASP A 194 -0.98 -6.42 26.60
N VAL A 195 -0.68 -6.03 25.36
CA VAL A 195 -1.45 -6.44 24.19
C VAL A 195 -1.18 -7.90 23.86
N THR A 196 -2.23 -8.72 23.82
CA THR A 196 -2.15 -10.17 23.58
C THR A 196 -2.76 -10.60 22.24
N ALA A 197 -3.67 -9.80 21.69
CA ALA A 197 -4.32 -10.11 20.42
C ALA A 197 -4.67 -8.84 19.64
N ILE A 198 -4.62 -8.97 18.31
CA ILE A 198 -5.12 -7.97 17.36
C ILE A 198 -5.95 -8.71 16.32
N THR A 199 -7.18 -8.25 16.06
CA THR A 199 -7.91 -8.60 14.84
C THR A 199 -7.80 -7.46 13.85
N ALA A 200 -7.45 -7.78 12.61
CA ALA A 200 -7.32 -6.81 11.51
C ALA A 200 -8.14 -7.30 10.32
N HIS A 201 -8.83 -6.40 9.63
CA HIS A 201 -9.79 -6.83 8.62
C HIS A 201 -9.98 -5.83 7.48
N MET A 202 -10.22 -6.40 6.28
CA MET A 202 -10.62 -5.71 5.06
C MET A 202 -11.76 -6.47 4.39
N ASN A 203 -13.00 -6.09 4.67
CA ASN A 203 -14.19 -6.90 4.37
C ASN A 203 -14.82 -6.64 3.00
N SER A 204 -14.21 -5.85 2.15
CA SER A 204 -14.66 -5.67 0.76
C SER A 204 -14.19 -6.85 -0.11
N PRO A 205 -14.88 -7.12 -1.25
CA PRO A 205 -14.43 -8.11 -2.24
C PRO A 205 -13.18 -7.61 -2.98
N ARG A 206 -12.15 -7.26 -2.22
CA ARG A 206 -10.93 -6.67 -2.73
C ARG A 206 -9.98 -7.76 -3.20
N ARG A 207 -9.48 -7.65 -4.44
CA ARG A 207 -8.57 -8.65 -5.03
C ARG A 207 -9.19 -10.02 -5.27
N TRP A 208 -10.53 -10.08 -5.32
CA TRP A 208 -11.29 -11.20 -5.86
C TRP A 208 -11.99 -10.76 -7.13
N HIS A 209 -11.82 -11.50 -8.22
CA HIS A 209 -12.31 -11.17 -9.55
C HIS A 209 -13.45 -12.09 -10.05
N GLY A 210 -13.86 -13.07 -9.25
CA GLY A 210 -14.96 -13.97 -9.57
C GLY A 210 -14.61 -15.10 -10.56
N TRP A 211 -13.32 -15.40 -10.76
CA TRP A 211 -12.91 -16.49 -11.64
C TRP A 211 -13.26 -17.86 -11.09
N ASP A 212 -13.38 -18.84 -11.99
CA ASP A 212 -13.59 -20.22 -11.61
C ASP A 212 -12.37 -20.76 -10.83
N THR A 213 -12.57 -21.12 -9.58
CA THR A 213 -11.51 -21.66 -8.71
C THR A 213 -11.01 -23.04 -9.14
N ARG A 214 -11.68 -23.70 -10.08
CA ARG A 214 -11.30 -25.01 -10.63
C ARG A 214 -10.27 -24.93 -11.75
N ILE A 215 -9.88 -23.73 -12.21
CA ILE A 215 -8.86 -23.61 -13.25
C ILE A 215 -7.54 -24.23 -12.78
N THR A 216 -6.85 -24.89 -13.73
CA THR A 216 -5.61 -25.65 -13.48
C THR A 216 -4.42 -25.10 -14.26
N LYS A 217 -4.60 -24.03 -15.05
CA LYS A 217 -3.56 -23.35 -15.82
C LYS A 217 -3.81 -21.86 -15.85
N PHE A 218 -2.77 -21.11 -16.16
CA PHE A 218 -2.90 -19.68 -16.51
C PHE A 218 -3.71 -19.51 -17.79
N PRO A 219 -4.39 -18.37 -18.00
CA PRO A 219 -5.11 -18.08 -19.24
C PRO A 219 -4.18 -18.08 -20.46
N ASP A 220 -4.71 -18.49 -21.60
CA ASP A 220 -3.98 -18.49 -22.86
C ASP A 220 -3.70 -17.04 -23.31
N GLY A 221 -2.55 -16.82 -23.98
CA GLY A 221 -2.11 -15.51 -24.41
C GLY A 221 -3.07 -14.81 -25.37
N GLN A 222 -3.09 -13.50 -25.31
CA GLN A 222 -3.87 -12.59 -26.16
C GLN A 222 -2.96 -11.56 -26.82
N PRO A 223 -3.36 -10.96 -27.94
CA PRO A 223 -2.65 -9.79 -28.49
C PRO A 223 -2.56 -8.67 -27.46
N LYS A 224 -1.35 -8.18 -27.19
CA LYS A 224 -1.13 -7.04 -26.29
C LYS A 224 -1.41 -5.72 -27.01
N PRO A 225 -1.73 -4.63 -26.30
CA PRO A 225 -1.72 -3.28 -26.87
C PRO A 225 -0.36 -2.93 -27.48
N ASP A 226 -0.34 -2.26 -28.63
CA ASP A 226 0.90 -1.86 -29.31
C ASP A 226 1.74 -0.89 -28.47
N THR A 227 1.09 -0.12 -27.62
CA THR A 227 1.72 0.85 -26.72
C THR A 227 2.35 0.23 -25.46
N LEU A 228 2.10 -1.06 -25.20
CA LEU A 228 2.54 -1.75 -23.97
C LEU A 228 3.87 -2.49 -24.19
N ASP A 229 4.89 -2.18 -23.40
CA ASP A 229 6.11 -2.98 -23.26
C ASP A 229 5.87 -4.10 -22.23
N TRP A 230 5.48 -5.28 -22.74
CA TRP A 230 5.13 -6.43 -21.90
C TRP A 230 6.34 -7.08 -21.22
N ASP A 231 7.52 -7.01 -21.84
CA ASP A 231 8.75 -7.54 -21.24
C ASP A 231 9.16 -6.72 -20.00
N VAL A 232 9.14 -5.40 -20.13
CA VAL A 232 9.44 -4.51 -19.00
C VAL A 232 8.34 -4.58 -17.92
N TRP A 233 7.06 -4.72 -18.30
CA TRP A 233 5.97 -4.90 -17.36
C TRP A 233 6.16 -6.17 -16.52
N THR A 234 6.49 -7.30 -17.16
CA THR A 234 6.71 -8.59 -16.48
C THR A 234 7.95 -8.55 -15.59
N GLY A 235 9.01 -7.86 -16.03
CA GLY A 235 10.22 -7.63 -15.24
C GLY A 235 10.83 -8.90 -14.68
N VAL A 236 10.99 -8.96 -13.36
CA VAL A 236 11.57 -10.07 -12.60
C VAL A 236 10.57 -11.19 -12.27
N ALA A 237 9.27 -10.97 -12.51
CA ALA A 237 8.23 -11.96 -12.23
C ALA A 237 8.26 -13.12 -13.23
N ALA A 238 7.53 -14.19 -12.93
CA ALA A 238 7.30 -15.27 -13.87
C ALA A 238 6.69 -14.73 -15.17
N TYR A 239 7.23 -15.16 -16.30
CA TYR A 239 6.70 -14.73 -17.60
C TYR A 239 5.48 -15.58 -17.96
N HIS A 240 4.40 -14.89 -18.28
CA HIS A 240 3.23 -15.43 -18.96
C HIS A 240 2.96 -14.58 -20.19
N ASP A 241 2.43 -15.16 -21.26
CA ASP A 241 1.95 -14.40 -22.39
C ASP A 241 0.91 -13.40 -21.95
N TYR A 242 0.85 -12.24 -22.62
CA TYR A 242 -0.10 -11.19 -22.23
C TYR A 242 -1.54 -11.71 -22.22
N HIS A 243 -2.24 -11.40 -21.14
CA HIS A 243 -3.69 -11.56 -21.03
C HIS A 243 -4.27 -10.35 -20.32
N LYS A 244 -5.47 -9.89 -20.76
CA LYS A 244 -6.15 -8.72 -20.17
C LYS A 244 -6.38 -8.84 -18.65
N ASP A 245 -6.52 -10.07 -18.14
CA ASP A 245 -6.73 -10.33 -16.72
C ASP A 245 -5.47 -10.12 -15.85
N TYR A 246 -4.31 -9.91 -16.46
CA TYR A 246 -3.09 -9.49 -15.74
C TYR A 246 -2.92 -7.98 -15.67
N HIS A 247 -3.52 -7.24 -16.60
CA HIS A 247 -3.30 -5.81 -16.76
C HIS A 247 -4.40 -4.97 -16.07
N LEU A 248 -4.19 -3.67 -15.93
CA LEU A 248 -5.15 -2.67 -15.44
C LEU A 248 -5.80 -3.00 -14.06
N GLY A 249 -4.96 -3.46 -13.10
CA GLY A 249 -5.39 -3.66 -11.70
C GLY A 249 -5.75 -5.10 -11.33
N GLN A 250 -5.99 -5.97 -12.30
CA GLN A 250 -6.27 -7.39 -12.03
C GLN A 250 -5.00 -8.17 -11.64
N TRP A 251 -3.81 -7.68 -11.97
CA TRP A 251 -2.53 -8.27 -11.58
C TRP A 251 -2.44 -8.54 -10.06
N ARG A 252 -3.11 -7.73 -9.23
CA ARG A 252 -3.13 -7.92 -7.77
C ARG A 252 -3.80 -9.22 -7.34
N CYS A 253 -4.61 -9.82 -8.22
CA CYS A 253 -5.31 -11.07 -7.95
C CYS A 253 -4.42 -12.31 -8.19
N TRP A 254 -3.29 -12.19 -8.88
CA TRP A 254 -2.39 -13.28 -9.23
C TRP A 254 -1.18 -13.34 -8.30
N TYR A 255 -0.87 -14.54 -7.78
CA TYR A 255 0.30 -14.73 -6.91
C TYR A 255 1.63 -14.35 -7.57
N ASP A 256 1.74 -14.48 -8.89
CA ASP A 256 2.98 -14.14 -9.61
C ASP A 256 3.21 -12.63 -9.75
N TYR A 257 2.18 -11.80 -9.58
CA TYR A 257 2.26 -10.37 -9.84
C TYR A 257 1.89 -9.49 -8.64
N GLY A 258 1.04 -9.96 -7.73
CA GLY A 258 0.53 -9.17 -6.62
C GLY A 258 0.55 -9.90 -5.28
N MET A 259 0.08 -9.20 -4.25
CA MET A 259 0.03 -9.68 -2.88
C MET A 259 -1.39 -9.68 -2.28
N GLY A 260 -2.42 -9.70 -3.13
CA GLY A 260 -3.82 -9.82 -2.72
C GLY A 260 -4.30 -8.72 -1.77
N ALA A 261 -5.34 -9.03 -1.00
CA ALA A 261 -5.93 -8.08 -0.05
C ALA A 261 -5.00 -7.79 1.14
N LEU A 262 -4.27 -8.78 1.64
CA LEU A 262 -3.34 -8.63 2.75
C LEU A 262 -2.20 -7.65 2.40
N GLY A 263 -1.54 -7.80 1.26
CA GLY A 263 -0.48 -6.89 0.83
C GLY A 263 -1.00 -5.50 0.48
N ASP A 264 -2.20 -5.41 -0.11
CA ASP A 264 -2.80 -4.13 -0.50
C ASP A 264 -3.27 -3.29 0.70
N TRP A 265 -3.85 -3.92 1.74
CA TRP A 265 -4.47 -3.23 2.87
C TRP A 265 -3.77 -3.41 4.22
N GLY A 266 -3.02 -4.48 4.40
CA GLY A 266 -2.36 -4.76 5.68
C GLY A 266 -1.48 -3.61 6.17
N ALA A 267 -0.74 -2.97 5.25
CA ALA A 267 0.13 -1.83 5.56
C ALA A 267 -0.63 -0.56 5.99
N HIS A 268 -1.94 -0.45 5.71
CA HIS A 268 -2.76 0.66 6.16
C HIS A 268 -3.48 0.39 7.49
N ILE A 269 -3.42 -0.85 7.98
CA ILE A 269 -4.17 -1.28 9.16
C ILE A 269 -3.23 -1.70 10.29
N ILE A 270 -2.17 -2.47 9.99
CA ILE A 270 -1.30 -3.13 10.97
C ILE A 270 -0.02 -2.32 11.26
N ASP A 271 0.39 -1.41 10.40
CA ASP A 271 1.69 -0.74 10.38
C ASP A 271 2.14 -0.16 11.74
N THR A 272 1.33 0.69 12.35
CA THR A 272 1.64 1.33 13.64
C THR A 272 1.72 0.32 14.79
N ALA A 273 0.85 -0.70 14.78
CA ALA A 273 0.91 -1.77 15.76
C ALA A 273 2.18 -2.62 15.58
N HIS A 274 2.57 -2.89 14.33
CA HIS A 274 3.78 -3.65 14.04
C HIS A 274 5.04 -2.94 14.55
N GLU A 275 5.17 -1.64 14.29
CA GLU A 275 6.32 -0.85 14.73
C GLU A 275 6.35 -0.68 16.25
N PHE A 276 5.31 -0.05 16.84
CA PHE A 276 5.36 0.38 18.21
C PHE A 276 5.20 -0.74 19.25
N LEU A 277 4.62 -1.88 18.84
CA LEU A 277 4.64 -3.09 19.68
C LEU A 277 5.88 -3.96 19.43
N ASN A 278 6.84 -3.50 18.62
CA ASN A 278 8.09 -4.19 18.29
C ASN A 278 7.89 -5.65 17.85
N LEU A 279 6.93 -5.89 16.93
CA LEU A 279 6.53 -7.25 16.57
C LEU A 279 7.64 -8.03 15.85
N GLY A 280 8.32 -7.38 14.91
CA GLY A 280 9.31 -8.04 14.06
C GLY A 280 8.67 -9.14 13.21
N LEU A 281 9.32 -10.31 13.13
CA LEU A 281 8.81 -11.44 12.36
C LEU A 281 8.06 -12.44 13.26
N PRO A 282 6.96 -13.06 12.80
CA PRO A 282 6.25 -14.11 13.54
C PRO A 282 7.09 -15.40 13.56
N TYR A 283 6.83 -16.27 14.53
CA TYR A 283 7.40 -17.61 14.56
C TYR A 283 6.51 -18.65 13.88
N GLU A 284 5.22 -18.33 13.69
CA GLU A 284 4.24 -19.17 13.02
C GLU A 284 3.25 -18.32 12.24
N VAL A 285 2.87 -18.77 11.05
CA VAL A 285 1.82 -18.17 10.21
C VAL A 285 0.93 -19.28 9.69
N GLU A 286 -0.38 -19.12 9.80
CA GLU A 286 -1.35 -20.16 9.44
C GLU A 286 -2.48 -19.60 8.59
N ALA A 287 -2.73 -20.24 7.44
CA ALA A 287 -3.97 -20.07 6.70
C ALA A 287 -5.09 -20.85 7.42
N VAL A 288 -5.86 -20.15 8.26
CA VAL A 288 -6.90 -20.76 9.10
C VAL A 288 -8.14 -21.12 8.29
N LYS A 289 -8.51 -20.26 7.35
CA LYS A 289 -9.67 -20.44 6.47
C LYS A 289 -9.40 -19.80 5.11
N LEU A 290 -9.68 -20.48 4.03
CA LEU A 290 -9.62 -19.97 2.66
C LEU A 290 -10.88 -20.40 1.90
N ASP A 291 -11.62 -19.42 1.38
CA ASP A 291 -12.75 -19.69 0.48
C ASP A 291 -12.30 -19.51 -0.97
N GLY A 292 -12.46 -20.52 -1.81
CA GLY A 292 -12.05 -20.49 -3.21
C GLY A 292 -10.53 -20.53 -3.39
N HIS A 293 -9.82 -21.33 -2.56
CA HIS A 293 -8.38 -21.53 -2.71
C HIS A 293 -8.01 -22.06 -4.10
N ASN A 294 -6.99 -21.42 -4.71
CA ASN A 294 -6.41 -21.82 -6.00
C ASN A 294 -4.90 -21.62 -5.94
N LYS A 295 -4.14 -22.25 -6.84
CA LYS A 295 -2.68 -22.17 -6.89
C LYS A 295 -2.17 -20.93 -7.64
N PHE A 296 -3.02 -20.29 -8.43
CA PHE A 296 -2.64 -19.23 -9.35
C PHE A 296 -3.04 -17.83 -8.85
N PHE A 297 -4.18 -17.72 -8.19
CA PHE A 297 -4.75 -16.44 -7.75
C PHE A 297 -5.30 -16.51 -6.31
N PHE A 298 -5.45 -15.34 -5.72
CA PHE A 298 -5.88 -15.19 -4.33
C PHE A 298 -7.32 -15.68 -4.11
N PRO A 299 -7.63 -16.23 -2.93
CA PRO A 299 -8.96 -16.71 -2.59
C PRO A 299 -9.98 -15.56 -2.50
N MET A 300 -11.26 -15.90 -2.54
CA MET A 300 -12.38 -14.96 -2.36
C MET A 300 -12.37 -14.34 -0.96
N SER A 301 -12.00 -15.13 0.05
CA SER A 301 -11.81 -14.69 1.41
C SER A 301 -10.76 -15.50 2.13
N SER A 302 -10.08 -14.90 3.10
CA SER A 302 -9.09 -15.57 3.91
C SER A 302 -9.09 -15.12 5.37
N THR A 303 -8.76 -16.08 6.25
CA THR A 303 -8.39 -15.81 7.65
C THR A 303 -6.99 -16.33 7.86
N ILE A 304 -6.08 -15.45 8.27
CA ILE A 304 -4.66 -15.76 8.47
C ILE A 304 -4.27 -15.38 9.90
N ALA A 305 -3.67 -16.32 10.62
CA ALA A 305 -3.12 -16.08 11.95
C ALA A 305 -1.60 -15.91 11.89
N PHE A 306 -1.09 -14.88 12.57
CA PHE A 306 0.32 -14.61 12.76
C PHE A 306 0.63 -14.67 14.26
N ARG A 307 1.60 -15.47 14.68
CA ARG A 307 1.97 -15.64 16.10
C ARG A 307 3.34 -15.05 16.34
N PHE A 308 3.38 -14.05 17.26
CA PHE A 308 4.60 -13.36 17.65
C PHE A 308 5.02 -13.76 19.07
N PRO A 309 6.31 -13.98 19.32
CA PRO A 309 6.78 -14.36 20.64
C PRO A 309 6.73 -13.19 21.62
N LYS A 310 6.99 -13.48 22.90
CA LYS A 310 7.27 -12.47 23.92
C LYS A 310 8.43 -11.56 23.47
N ARG A 311 8.32 -10.25 23.71
CA ARG A 311 9.29 -9.22 23.31
C ARG A 311 9.62 -8.34 24.52
N GLY A 312 10.77 -8.60 25.16
CA GLY A 312 11.13 -7.93 26.39
C GLY A 312 10.03 -8.09 27.46
N ASN A 313 9.44 -6.99 27.90
CA ASN A 313 8.32 -6.98 28.86
C ASN A 313 6.95 -7.13 28.18
N MET A 314 6.87 -7.05 26.85
CA MET A 314 5.60 -7.23 26.13
C MET A 314 5.28 -8.71 25.99
N PRO A 315 4.02 -9.14 26.21
CA PRO A 315 3.60 -10.54 26.11
C PRO A 315 3.71 -11.07 24.68
N ALA A 316 3.60 -12.38 24.49
CA ALA A 316 3.33 -12.97 23.19
C ALA A 316 2.01 -12.39 22.65
N LEU A 317 1.91 -12.26 21.31
CA LEU A 317 0.77 -11.61 20.67
C LEU A 317 0.41 -12.34 19.39
N ASP A 318 -0.89 -12.52 19.16
CA ASP A 318 -1.43 -13.05 17.92
C ASP A 318 -2.13 -11.95 17.14
N ILE A 319 -1.84 -11.88 15.82
CA ILE A 319 -2.63 -11.08 14.87
C ILE A 319 -3.44 -12.03 14.02
N THR A 320 -4.75 -11.80 13.94
CA THR A 320 -5.62 -12.50 13.00
C THR A 320 -6.12 -11.53 11.95
N TRP A 321 -5.77 -11.77 10.71
CA TRP A 321 -6.22 -11.05 9.53
C TRP A 321 -7.46 -11.70 8.93
N TYR A 322 -8.42 -10.87 8.55
CA TYR A 322 -9.64 -11.28 7.85
C TYR A 322 -9.80 -10.47 6.58
N ASP A 323 -10.02 -11.11 5.45
CA ASP A 323 -10.39 -10.43 4.21
C ASP A 323 -11.52 -11.14 3.47
N GLY A 324 -12.15 -10.41 2.56
CA GLY A 324 -13.21 -10.90 1.69
C GLY A 324 -14.62 -10.68 2.22
N VAL A 325 -15.60 -10.94 1.33
CA VAL A 325 -17.03 -10.79 1.63
C VAL A 325 -17.47 -11.85 2.63
N ASN A 326 -18.24 -11.45 3.63
CA ASN A 326 -18.79 -12.33 4.67
C ASN A 326 -17.76 -13.05 5.57
N ASN A 327 -16.49 -12.66 5.51
CA ASN A 327 -15.45 -13.15 6.41
C ASN A 327 -15.10 -12.07 7.44
N ILE A 328 -16.01 -11.83 8.37
CA ILE A 328 -15.97 -10.74 9.33
C ILE A 328 -15.51 -11.27 10.68
N PRO A 329 -14.56 -10.62 11.37
CA PRO A 329 -14.20 -10.98 12.73
C PRO A 329 -15.38 -10.73 13.69
N SER A 330 -15.42 -11.45 14.79
CA SER A 330 -16.25 -11.07 15.92
C SER A 330 -15.78 -9.71 16.46
N VAL A 331 -16.72 -8.85 16.78
CA VAL A 331 -16.43 -7.53 17.37
C VAL A 331 -16.87 -7.51 18.83
N PRO A 332 -16.13 -6.85 19.74
CA PRO A 332 -16.51 -6.73 21.13
C PRO A 332 -17.72 -5.81 21.32
N GLU A 333 -18.34 -5.92 22.49
CA GLU A 333 -19.38 -4.99 22.92
C GLU A 333 -18.89 -3.54 22.86
N GLY A 334 -19.77 -2.63 22.47
CA GLY A 334 -19.42 -1.22 22.32
C GLY A 334 -18.62 -0.87 21.07
N TYR A 335 -18.39 -1.82 20.14
CA TYR A 335 -17.71 -1.52 18.88
C TYR A 335 -18.46 -0.46 18.06
N GLY A 336 -19.81 -0.47 18.11
CA GLY A 336 -20.66 0.50 17.42
C GLY A 336 -20.63 0.41 15.89
N VAL A 337 -21.44 1.24 15.25
CA VAL A 337 -21.44 1.42 13.79
C VAL A 337 -20.55 2.62 13.46
N SER A 338 -19.72 2.51 12.43
CA SER A 338 -18.90 3.62 11.94
C SER A 338 -19.46 4.13 10.62
N GLU A 339 -19.24 5.41 10.33
CA GLU A 339 -19.43 5.94 8.98
C GLU A 339 -18.59 5.16 7.98
N LEU A 340 -19.02 5.12 6.72
CA LEU A 340 -18.30 4.42 5.66
C LEU A 340 -16.89 4.98 5.52
N ASP A 341 -15.88 4.11 5.55
CA ASP A 341 -14.48 4.51 5.33
C ASP A 341 -14.33 5.05 3.89
N PRO A 342 -13.95 6.33 3.72
CA PRO A 342 -13.81 6.95 2.40
C PRO A 342 -12.70 6.31 1.53
N ASN A 343 -11.80 5.55 2.14
CA ASN A 343 -10.72 4.88 1.41
C ASN A 343 -11.15 3.55 0.76
N ILE A 344 -12.38 3.07 1.01
CA ILE A 344 -12.90 1.87 0.33
C ILE A 344 -13.08 2.20 -1.15
N PRO A 345 -12.33 1.56 -2.05
CA PRO A 345 -12.45 1.85 -3.46
C PRO A 345 -13.78 1.34 -4.03
N PRO A 346 -14.32 2.02 -5.04
CA PRO A 346 -15.52 1.54 -5.73
C PRO A 346 -15.25 0.19 -6.39
N VAL A 347 -16.28 -0.65 -6.46
CA VAL A 347 -16.26 -1.88 -7.26
C VAL A 347 -16.36 -1.54 -8.74
N GLY A 348 -16.16 -2.54 -9.63
CA GLY A 348 -16.03 -2.35 -11.07
C GLY A 348 -17.20 -1.63 -11.79
N ASN A 349 -18.35 -1.43 -11.12
CA ASN A 349 -19.47 -0.61 -11.61
C ASN A 349 -19.46 0.85 -11.11
N GLY A 350 -18.38 1.29 -10.48
CA GLY A 350 -18.23 2.64 -9.92
C GLY A 350 -19.02 2.89 -8.62
N LYS A 351 -19.71 1.90 -8.05
CA LYS A 351 -20.43 2.02 -6.79
C LYS A 351 -19.61 1.51 -5.63
N ILE A 352 -19.58 2.26 -4.52
CA ILE A 352 -19.05 1.77 -3.25
C ILE A 352 -20.12 0.85 -2.64
N GLN A 353 -19.76 -0.41 -2.39
CA GLN A 353 -20.65 -1.31 -1.66
C GLN A 353 -20.42 -1.10 -0.16
N PRO A 354 -21.49 -0.88 0.63
CA PRO A 354 -21.35 -0.79 2.08
C PRO A 354 -20.85 -2.12 2.62
N ALA A 355 -19.68 -2.07 3.25
CA ALA A 355 -19.17 -3.21 4.03
C ALA A 355 -19.99 -3.30 5.32
N LYS A 356 -20.29 -4.52 5.78
CA LYS A 356 -20.93 -4.75 7.10
C LYS A 356 -20.04 -4.24 8.25
N LEU A 357 -18.76 -4.12 8.03
CA LEU A 357 -17.75 -3.62 8.94
C LEU A 357 -16.68 -2.87 8.12
N ASN A 358 -16.34 -1.64 8.49
CA ASN A 358 -15.28 -0.89 7.82
C ASN A 358 -13.91 -1.55 8.01
N PRO A 359 -12.98 -1.39 7.05
CA PRO A 359 -11.60 -1.84 7.23
C PRO A 359 -10.98 -1.27 8.50
N GLY A 360 -10.28 -2.09 9.26
CA GLY A 360 -9.68 -1.64 10.51
C GLY A 360 -9.11 -2.75 11.37
N LYS A 361 -8.91 -2.42 12.63
CA LYS A 361 -8.34 -3.31 13.64
C LYS A 361 -9.01 -3.17 14.99
N ILE A 362 -8.92 -4.23 15.79
CA ILE A 362 -9.26 -4.23 17.22
C ILE A 362 -8.03 -4.72 17.96
N ILE A 363 -7.59 -3.96 18.95
CA ILE A 363 -6.42 -4.28 19.78
C ILE A 363 -6.91 -4.65 21.16
N TYR A 364 -6.61 -5.87 21.60
CA TYR A 364 -7.00 -6.40 22.90
C TYR A 364 -5.80 -6.36 23.84
N SER A 365 -5.90 -5.57 24.88
CA SER A 365 -4.96 -5.57 25.99
C SER A 365 -5.62 -6.09 27.25
N LYS A 366 -4.83 -6.28 28.29
CA LYS A 366 -5.35 -6.79 29.58
C LYS A 366 -6.43 -5.89 30.19
N GLU A 367 -6.29 -4.56 30.07
CA GLU A 367 -7.16 -3.59 30.72
C GLU A 367 -8.09 -2.85 29.78
N LEU A 368 -7.65 -2.62 28.55
CA LEU A 368 -8.33 -1.79 27.56
C LEU A 368 -8.47 -2.51 26.23
N THR A 369 -9.53 -2.19 25.52
CA THR A 369 -9.73 -2.59 24.12
C THR A 369 -9.79 -1.34 23.26
N PHE A 370 -9.10 -1.38 22.12
CA PHE A 370 -9.06 -0.25 21.19
C PHE A 370 -9.64 -0.65 19.85
N LYS A 371 -10.44 0.23 19.28
CA LYS A 371 -10.94 0.19 17.90
C LYS A 371 -10.14 1.18 17.05
N GLY A 372 -9.65 0.78 15.89
CA GLY A 372 -9.00 1.66 14.92
C GLY A 372 -9.46 1.35 13.50
N GLY A 373 -9.50 2.37 12.66
CA GLY A 373 -9.78 2.25 11.23
C GLY A 373 -8.50 1.98 10.42
N SER A 374 -8.53 2.38 9.16
CA SER A 374 -7.42 2.32 8.20
C SER A 374 -6.77 3.71 7.98
N HIS A 375 -5.73 3.76 7.17
CA HIS A 375 -5.12 4.99 6.59
C HIS A 375 -4.88 6.16 7.57
N GLY A 376 -4.42 5.88 8.78
CA GLY A 376 -4.09 6.94 9.74
C GLY A 376 -5.23 7.32 10.68
N SER A 377 -6.37 6.62 10.65
CA SER A 377 -7.44 6.80 11.63
C SER A 377 -6.97 6.54 13.05
N THR A 378 -7.27 7.45 13.97
CA THR A 378 -6.92 7.32 15.38
C THR A 378 -7.67 6.18 16.05
N LEU A 379 -7.10 5.70 17.18
CA LEU A 379 -7.71 4.69 18.01
C LEU A 379 -8.77 5.30 18.95
N SER A 380 -9.84 4.56 19.17
CA SER A 380 -10.84 4.83 20.22
C SER A 380 -10.82 3.69 21.23
N ILE A 381 -10.95 4.03 22.51
CA ILE A 381 -11.15 3.04 23.59
C ILE A 381 -12.62 2.60 23.56
N ILE A 382 -12.87 1.31 23.69
CA ILE A 382 -14.21 0.72 23.76
C ILE A 382 -14.34 -0.19 24.99
N PRO A 383 -15.53 -0.32 25.59
CA PRO A 383 -16.75 0.43 25.32
C PRO A 383 -16.66 1.91 25.74
N GLU A 384 -17.69 2.71 25.45
CA GLU A 384 -17.73 4.17 25.70
C GLU A 384 -17.53 4.54 27.18
N GLU A 385 -18.04 3.73 28.11
CA GLU A 385 -17.87 3.94 29.55
C GLU A 385 -16.37 3.92 29.91
N LYS A 386 -15.62 2.96 29.36
CA LYS A 386 -14.16 2.90 29.55
C LYS A 386 -13.45 4.11 28.92
N ALA A 387 -13.90 4.59 27.79
CA ALA A 387 -13.34 5.79 27.15
C ALA A 387 -13.54 7.03 28.05
N LYS A 388 -14.73 7.18 28.67
CA LYS A 388 -15.03 8.25 29.64
C LYS A 388 -14.14 8.17 30.88
N ASP A 389 -13.95 6.99 31.45
CA ASP A 389 -13.09 6.77 32.62
C ASP A 389 -11.62 7.12 32.36
N MET A 390 -11.21 6.96 31.09
CA MET A 390 -9.83 7.22 30.69
C MET A 390 -9.59 8.65 30.20
N ALA A 391 -10.64 9.41 29.87
CA ALA A 391 -10.53 10.71 29.20
C ALA A 391 -9.54 11.69 29.88
N SER A 392 -9.58 11.79 31.21
CA SER A 392 -8.67 12.67 31.99
C SER A 392 -7.23 12.12 32.12
N LYS A 393 -6.99 10.87 31.75
CA LYS A 393 -5.70 10.17 31.84
C LYS A 393 -4.97 10.08 30.50
N LEU A 394 -5.64 10.44 29.41
CA LEU A 394 -5.04 10.36 28.08
C LEU A 394 -4.01 11.49 27.90
N PRO A 395 -2.82 11.18 27.40
CA PRO A 395 -1.79 12.17 27.13
C PRO A 395 -2.14 13.05 25.94
N GLU A 396 -1.56 14.24 25.89
CA GLU A 396 -1.57 15.07 24.69
C GLU A 396 -0.78 14.40 23.59
N VAL A 397 -1.35 14.36 22.38
CA VAL A 397 -0.75 13.73 21.18
C VAL A 397 -0.13 14.82 20.31
N PRO A 398 1.18 14.72 19.99
CA PRO A 398 1.84 15.67 19.10
C PRO A 398 1.23 15.64 17.70
N LYS A 399 1.27 16.78 17.02
CA LYS A 399 0.88 16.88 15.60
C LYS A 399 2.03 16.45 14.71
N SER A 400 1.70 15.92 13.53
CA SER A 400 2.68 15.61 12.50
C SER A 400 3.35 16.90 12.00
N PRO A 401 4.69 16.98 11.96
CA PRO A 401 5.39 18.18 11.45
C PRO A 401 5.29 18.33 9.94
N SER A 402 5.04 17.24 9.21
CA SER A 402 4.89 17.22 7.76
C SER A 402 4.03 16.02 7.33
N ASN A 403 3.32 16.14 6.21
CA ASN A 403 2.66 14.98 5.62
C ASN A 403 3.69 13.97 5.07
N HIS A 404 3.23 12.78 4.72
CA HIS A 404 4.08 11.68 4.31
C HIS A 404 4.98 11.99 3.09
N PHE A 405 4.45 12.73 2.13
CA PHE A 405 5.16 13.09 0.89
C PHE A 405 6.20 14.19 1.14
N ALA A 406 5.83 15.22 1.89
CA ALA A 406 6.77 16.27 2.29
C ALA A 406 7.88 15.69 3.18
N ASN A 407 7.57 14.76 4.09
CA ASN A 407 8.55 14.06 4.91
C ASN A 407 9.63 13.38 4.08
N PHE A 408 9.26 12.66 3.01
CA PHE A 408 10.22 12.02 2.12
C PHE A 408 11.16 13.05 1.48
N LEU A 409 10.61 14.11 0.89
CA LEU A 409 11.39 15.12 0.17
C LEU A 409 12.30 15.94 1.11
N LYS A 410 11.82 16.28 2.30
CA LYS A 410 12.62 16.90 3.35
C LYS A 410 13.73 15.97 3.84
N ALA A 411 13.46 14.69 3.97
CA ALA A 411 14.48 13.71 4.32
C ALA A 411 15.57 13.60 3.24
N CYS A 412 15.21 13.67 1.95
CA CYS A 412 16.19 13.74 0.85
C CYS A 412 17.13 14.96 0.96
N LYS A 413 16.68 16.03 1.59
CA LYS A 413 17.48 17.25 1.88
C LYS A 413 18.19 17.21 3.24
N GLY A 414 18.00 16.14 4.04
CA GLY A 414 18.58 16.02 5.37
C GLY A 414 17.87 16.81 6.47
N GLU A 415 16.69 17.37 6.20
CA GLU A 415 15.90 18.20 7.13
C GLU A 415 15.08 17.36 8.11
N GLU A 416 14.62 16.19 7.67
CA GLU A 416 13.86 15.23 8.47
C GLU A 416 14.42 13.81 8.28
N LYS A 417 13.95 12.86 9.12
CA LYS A 417 14.07 11.42 8.86
C LYS A 417 12.74 10.89 8.36
N THR A 418 12.78 9.94 7.41
CA THR A 418 11.56 9.28 6.94
C THR A 418 10.91 8.48 8.07
N ARG A 419 9.57 8.47 8.09
CA ARG A 419 8.81 7.77 9.15
C ARG A 419 8.60 6.29 8.81
N SER A 420 8.63 5.94 7.53
CA SER A 420 8.51 4.56 7.06
C SER A 420 9.72 4.14 6.20
N PRO A 421 10.97 4.25 6.74
CA PRO A 421 12.15 3.80 6.01
C PRO A 421 12.10 2.27 5.82
N PHE A 422 12.90 1.73 4.91
CA PHE A 422 12.90 0.29 4.63
C PHE A 422 13.27 -0.58 5.84
N GLU A 423 13.99 -0.07 6.82
CA GLU A 423 14.27 -0.78 8.07
C GLU A 423 13.03 -0.99 8.95
N ILE A 424 12.02 -0.11 8.84
CA ILE A 424 10.72 -0.21 9.53
C ILE A 424 9.70 -0.93 8.63
N ALA A 425 9.58 -0.51 7.38
CA ALA A 425 8.61 -1.05 6.42
C ALA A 425 8.93 -2.48 5.95
N GLY A 426 10.21 -2.83 5.92
CA GLY A 426 10.66 -4.13 5.44
C GLY A 426 10.16 -5.30 6.29
N PRO A 427 10.39 -5.33 7.61
CA PRO A 427 9.86 -6.40 8.46
C PRO A 427 8.33 -6.53 8.39
N LEU A 428 7.59 -5.42 8.30
CA LEU A 428 6.14 -5.44 8.08
C LEU A 428 5.78 -6.11 6.74
N SER A 429 6.46 -5.73 5.65
CA SER A 429 6.25 -6.33 4.33
C SER A 429 6.59 -7.82 4.32
N GLN A 430 7.63 -8.23 5.06
CA GLN A 430 8.00 -9.64 5.22
C GLN A 430 6.93 -10.44 5.97
N VAL A 431 6.23 -9.85 6.96
CA VAL A 431 5.06 -10.49 7.60
C VAL A 431 3.98 -10.78 6.56
N PHE A 432 3.69 -9.82 5.68
CA PHE A 432 2.70 -10.04 4.62
C PHE A 432 3.15 -11.08 3.59
N ASN A 433 4.43 -11.11 3.21
CA ASN A 433 4.96 -12.17 2.34
C ASN A 433 4.75 -13.57 2.95
N LEU A 434 4.98 -13.74 4.26
CA LEU A 434 4.72 -15.00 4.95
C LEU A 434 3.23 -15.35 4.95
N GLY A 435 2.35 -14.37 5.14
CA GLY A 435 0.89 -14.56 5.08
C GLY A 435 0.42 -15.00 3.69
N VAL A 436 0.91 -14.33 2.64
CA VAL A 436 0.64 -14.70 1.24
C VAL A 436 1.12 -16.12 0.94
N LEU A 437 2.28 -16.50 1.47
CA LEU A 437 2.82 -17.85 1.30
C LEU A 437 1.96 -18.90 1.99
N ALA A 438 1.48 -18.63 3.20
CA ALA A 438 0.54 -19.49 3.90
C ALA A 438 -0.78 -19.66 3.13
N GLN A 439 -1.31 -18.57 2.52
CA GLN A 439 -2.49 -18.62 1.64
C GLN A 439 -2.23 -19.50 0.41
N GLN A 440 -1.13 -19.28 -0.30
CA GLN A 440 -0.83 -20.00 -1.54
C GLN A 440 -0.66 -21.50 -1.30
N LEU A 441 -0.04 -21.87 -0.17
CA LEU A 441 0.19 -23.25 0.23
C LEU A 441 -1.01 -23.87 0.96
N ASN A 442 -1.98 -23.07 1.38
CA ASN A 442 -3.07 -23.47 2.28
C ASN A 442 -2.53 -24.26 3.49
N ALA A 443 -1.60 -23.66 4.21
CA ALA A 443 -0.82 -24.36 5.21
C ALA A 443 -0.45 -23.49 6.42
N LYS A 444 -0.03 -24.17 7.49
CA LYS A 444 0.68 -23.60 8.62
C LYS A 444 2.19 -23.61 8.32
N LEU A 445 2.82 -22.46 8.48
CA LEU A 445 4.26 -22.25 8.32
C LEU A 445 4.90 -22.04 9.71
N VAL A 446 5.89 -22.86 10.04
CA VAL A 446 6.75 -22.66 11.23
C VAL A 446 8.03 -21.98 10.79
N PHE A 447 8.27 -20.78 11.31
CA PHE A 447 9.33 -19.89 10.81
C PHE A 447 10.42 -19.68 11.84
N ASP A 448 11.64 -20.06 11.50
CA ASP A 448 12.85 -19.73 12.27
C ASP A 448 13.24 -18.28 11.99
N ARG A 449 12.98 -17.39 12.94
CA ARG A 449 13.18 -15.94 12.84
C ARG A 449 14.65 -15.55 12.68
N ASN A 450 15.57 -16.34 13.28
CA ASN A 450 17.01 -16.06 13.23
C ASN A 450 17.62 -16.48 11.88
N LYS A 451 17.26 -17.65 11.41
CA LYS A 451 17.71 -18.17 10.11
C LYS A 451 16.90 -17.64 8.94
N LYS A 452 15.75 -17.01 9.23
CA LYS A 452 14.75 -16.57 8.24
C LYS A 452 14.35 -17.70 7.29
N GLN A 453 13.97 -18.83 7.85
CA GLN A 453 13.62 -20.05 7.12
C GLN A 453 12.36 -20.70 7.65
N ILE A 454 11.58 -21.30 6.75
CA ILE A 454 10.44 -22.15 7.10
C ILE A 454 10.96 -23.55 7.39
N THR A 455 10.66 -24.11 8.56
CA THR A 455 11.26 -25.36 9.05
C THR A 455 10.41 -26.60 8.77
N ASN A 456 9.11 -26.45 8.58
CA ASN A 456 8.18 -27.57 8.43
C ASN A 456 7.78 -27.86 6.97
N ILE A 457 7.99 -26.95 6.02
CA ILE A 457 7.63 -27.13 4.61
C ILE A 457 8.82 -26.72 3.73
N LYS A 458 9.55 -27.69 3.19
CA LYS A 458 10.79 -27.43 2.44
C LYS A 458 10.59 -26.55 1.19
N VAL A 459 9.52 -26.78 0.41
CA VAL A 459 9.24 -26.00 -0.81
C VAL A 459 8.93 -24.54 -0.50
N ALA A 460 8.42 -24.22 0.67
CA ALA A 460 8.14 -22.86 1.07
C ALA A 460 9.40 -21.97 1.13
N ASN A 461 10.57 -22.54 1.40
CA ASN A 461 11.83 -21.77 1.37
C ASN A 461 12.24 -21.34 -0.05
N GLN A 462 11.91 -22.12 -1.07
CA GLN A 462 12.12 -21.70 -2.46
C GLN A 462 11.16 -20.55 -2.80
N MET A 463 9.92 -20.61 -2.30
CA MET A 463 8.91 -19.56 -2.50
C MET A 463 9.23 -18.28 -1.74
N LEU A 464 9.93 -18.33 -0.59
CA LEU A 464 10.46 -17.13 0.09
C LEU A 464 11.41 -16.33 -0.82
N VAL A 465 12.20 -17.04 -1.63
CA VAL A 465 13.12 -16.44 -2.59
C VAL A 465 12.38 -15.94 -3.84
N GLY A 466 11.37 -16.67 -4.25
CA GLY A 466 10.63 -16.46 -5.51
C GLY A 466 11.22 -17.25 -6.66
N VAL A 467 10.69 -17.00 -7.86
CA VAL A 467 11.19 -17.61 -9.10
C VAL A 467 12.56 -17.07 -9.46
N ALA A 468 13.39 -17.88 -10.13
CA ALA A 468 14.64 -17.39 -10.67
C ALA A 468 14.39 -16.24 -11.66
N PRO A 469 15.13 -15.14 -11.59
CA PRO A 469 14.95 -14.02 -12.50
C PRO A 469 15.20 -14.44 -13.94
N ARG A 470 14.45 -13.85 -14.86
CA ARG A 470 14.61 -14.07 -16.30
C ARG A 470 15.97 -13.54 -16.78
N LYS A 471 16.47 -14.08 -17.89
CA LYS A 471 17.72 -13.61 -18.51
C LYS A 471 17.68 -12.09 -18.74
N GLY A 472 18.71 -11.38 -18.27
CA GLY A 472 18.81 -9.93 -18.33
C GLY A 472 18.21 -9.18 -17.16
N TRP A 473 17.62 -9.90 -16.16
CA TRP A 473 17.05 -9.32 -14.95
C TRP A 473 17.79 -9.76 -13.66
N GLU A 474 18.84 -10.59 -13.77
CA GLU A 474 19.58 -11.19 -12.66
C GLU A 474 20.39 -10.16 -11.86
N GLN A 475 20.80 -9.05 -12.51
CA GLN A 475 21.65 -8.03 -11.88
C GLN A 475 21.00 -7.38 -10.66
N TYR A 476 19.67 -7.30 -10.60
CA TYR A 476 18.97 -6.67 -9.49
C TYR A 476 19.02 -7.46 -8.19
N TYR A 477 19.36 -8.76 -8.25
CA TYR A 477 19.52 -9.64 -7.09
C TYR A 477 20.96 -9.67 -6.57
N LYS A 478 21.89 -8.94 -7.20
CA LYS A 478 23.28 -8.82 -6.78
C LYS A 478 23.48 -7.56 -5.95
N LEU A 479 24.12 -7.71 -4.79
CA LEU A 479 24.46 -6.61 -3.88
C LEU A 479 25.97 -6.40 -3.81
#